data_47491f10761ffcd9aa65d6cd89bfe9cf
#
_entry.id   47491f10761ffcd9aa65d6cd89bfe9cf
#
_cell.length_a   1.000
_cell.length_b   1.000
_cell.length_c   1.000
_cell.angle_alpha   90.00
_cell.angle_beta   90.00
_cell.angle_gamma   90.00
#
_symmetry.space_group_name_H-M   'P 1'
#
loop_
_entity.id
_entity.type
_entity.pdbx_description
1 polymer ?
#
loop_
_entity_poly.entity_id
_entity_poly.type
_entity_poly.pdbx_seq_one_letter_code
_entity_poly.pdbx_strand_id
1 'polypeptide(L)'
;MKLRLATAQRYRGFTLIEVLLALAIMTTLAITGYRALSGMLEGEQRVARERERWRELDLFFSRLDHDLGHALPRAWRIGNAGMPALFLREGAITFIRGNPDEPPQRIGYRWSGGRIELLYWPQLDTPAASAPVAYPVAEGVASWQVSLANRSGRWVERWGEVGAQVDEPELPRGARIVLTLDDGMRVERVLALQ
;
A
#
# COMPACT_ATOMS: atom_id res chain seq x y z
N MET A 1 -72.83 -59.33 -21.26
CA MET A 1 -72.75 -57.92 -20.83
C MET A 1 -71.91 -57.86 -19.56
N LYS A 2 -70.62 -57.50 -19.70
CA LYS A 2 -69.63 -57.44 -18.58
C LYS A 2 -69.56 -55.99 -18.08
N LEU A 3 -70.12 -55.72 -16.88
CA LEU A 3 -69.92 -54.45 -16.18
C LEU A 3 -68.46 -54.33 -15.73
N ARG A 4 -67.78 -53.28 -16.19
CA ARG A 4 -66.47 -52.85 -15.64
C ARG A 4 -66.76 -51.99 -14.42
N LEU A 5 -66.39 -52.49 -13.25
CA LEU A 5 -66.36 -51.68 -12.01
C LEU A 5 -65.17 -50.68 -12.13
N ALA A 6 -65.49 -49.42 -12.19
CA ALA A 6 -64.50 -48.34 -12.09
C ALA A 6 -64.03 -48.22 -10.62
N THR A 7 -62.77 -48.52 -10.40
CA THR A 7 -62.11 -48.32 -9.10
C THR A 7 -62.01 -46.82 -8.82
N ALA A 8 -62.78 -46.33 -7.86
CA ALA A 8 -62.70 -44.94 -7.38
C ALA A 8 -61.37 -44.71 -6.69
N GLN A 9 -60.50 -43.95 -7.33
CA GLN A 9 -59.24 -43.54 -6.77
C GLN A 9 -59.50 -42.54 -5.63
N ARG A 10 -59.30 -42.93 -4.39
CA ARG A 10 -59.43 -42.09 -3.20
C ARG A 10 -58.33 -41.05 -3.20
N TYR A 11 -58.65 -39.79 -3.49
CA TYR A 11 -57.75 -38.66 -3.28
C TYR A 11 -57.56 -38.50 -1.78
N ARG A 12 -56.35 -38.79 -1.28
CA ARG A 12 -55.95 -38.47 0.10
C ARG A 12 -55.61 -36.97 0.15
N GLY A 13 -56.40 -36.18 0.88
CA GLY A 13 -56.07 -34.78 1.16
C GLY A 13 -54.88 -34.70 2.13
N PHE A 14 -54.09 -33.62 2.01
CA PHE A 14 -53.00 -33.33 2.94
C PHE A 14 -53.54 -33.09 4.37
N THR A 15 -52.83 -33.61 5.37
CA THR A 15 -53.11 -33.33 6.76
C THR A 15 -52.52 -31.98 7.17
N LEU A 16 -53.14 -31.29 8.13
CA LEU A 16 -52.66 -30.01 8.65
C LEU A 16 -51.21 -30.13 9.17
N ILE A 17 -50.90 -31.25 9.83
CA ILE A 17 -49.56 -31.50 10.38
C ILE A 17 -48.50 -31.66 9.29
N GLU A 18 -48.87 -32.25 8.16
CA GLU A 18 -47.96 -32.42 7.03
C GLU A 18 -47.58 -31.07 6.38
N VAL A 19 -48.55 -30.15 6.30
CA VAL A 19 -48.29 -28.78 5.81
C VAL A 19 -47.43 -27.99 6.81
N LEU A 20 -47.68 -28.12 8.12
CA LEU A 20 -46.85 -27.46 9.15
C LEU A 20 -45.40 -27.98 9.14
N LEU A 21 -45.21 -29.30 8.98
CA LEU A 21 -43.88 -29.90 8.90
C LEU A 21 -43.14 -29.45 7.64
N ALA A 22 -43.83 -29.42 6.50
CA ALA A 22 -43.24 -28.92 5.24
C ALA A 22 -42.79 -27.46 5.35
N LEU A 23 -43.62 -26.60 5.95
CA LEU A 23 -43.27 -25.18 6.21
C LEU A 23 -42.06 -25.04 7.16
N ALA A 24 -42.02 -25.86 8.24
CA ALA A 24 -40.90 -25.85 9.18
C ALA A 24 -39.59 -26.24 8.49
N ILE A 25 -39.59 -27.28 7.67
CA ILE A 25 -38.41 -27.72 6.89
C ILE A 25 -38.01 -26.64 5.89
N MET A 26 -38.99 -26.08 5.17
CA MET A 26 -38.72 -25.05 4.17
C MET A 26 -38.11 -23.78 4.80
N THR A 27 -38.64 -23.37 5.96
CA THR A 27 -38.11 -22.22 6.73
C THR A 27 -36.65 -22.48 7.17
N THR A 28 -36.38 -23.67 7.69
CA THR A 28 -35.03 -24.05 8.13
C THR A 28 -34.04 -24.05 6.96
N LEU A 29 -34.46 -24.59 5.81
CA LEU A 29 -33.62 -24.57 4.58
C LEU A 29 -33.41 -23.14 4.09
N ALA A 30 -34.42 -22.30 4.10
CA ALA A 30 -34.30 -20.89 3.70
C ALA A 30 -33.34 -20.11 4.59
N ILE A 31 -33.44 -20.28 5.92
CA ILE A 31 -32.54 -19.62 6.89
C ILE A 31 -31.10 -20.11 6.69
N THR A 32 -30.92 -21.41 6.50
CA THR A 32 -29.56 -22.01 6.30
C THR A 32 -28.95 -21.52 5.00
N GLY A 33 -29.73 -21.51 3.91
CA GLY A 33 -29.28 -20.99 2.61
C GLY A 33 -28.93 -19.50 2.67
N TYR A 34 -29.75 -18.69 3.34
CA TYR A 34 -29.46 -17.27 3.54
C TYR A 34 -28.15 -17.04 4.31
N ARG A 35 -27.93 -17.78 5.41
CA ARG A 35 -26.69 -17.69 6.20
C ARG A 35 -25.46 -18.09 5.40
N ALA A 36 -25.56 -19.15 4.61
CA ALA A 36 -24.46 -19.58 3.75
C ALA A 36 -24.10 -18.51 2.70
N LEU A 37 -25.10 -17.92 2.04
CA LEU A 37 -24.90 -16.85 1.06
C LEU A 37 -24.33 -15.59 1.70
N SER A 38 -24.84 -15.17 2.84
CA SER A 38 -24.32 -14.02 3.58
C SER A 38 -22.85 -14.20 3.97
N GLY A 39 -22.48 -15.39 4.46
CA GLY A 39 -21.09 -15.71 4.80
C GLY A 39 -20.14 -15.68 3.59
N MET A 40 -20.62 -16.10 2.41
CA MET A 40 -19.84 -15.99 1.17
C MET A 40 -19.61 -14.54 0.76
N LEU A 41 -20.66 -13.71 0.80
CA LEU A 41 -20.56 -12.28 0.46
C LEU A 41 -19.63 -11.51 1.42
N GLU A 42 -19.68 -11.80 2.72
CA GLU A 42 -18.76 -11.21 3.70
C GLU A 42 -17.31 -11.66 3.44
N GLY A 43 -17.10 -12.92 3.07
CA GLY A 43 -15.80 -13.46 2.68
C GLY A 43 -15.23 -12.75 1.45
N GLU A 44 -16.02 -12.57 0.41
CA GLU A 44 -15.61 -11.85 -0.81
C GLU A 44 -15.22 -10.39 -0.50
N GLN A 45 -16.02 -9.69 0.29
CA GLN A 45 -15.73 -8.31 0.69
C GLN A 45 -14.43 -8.20 1.51
N ARG A 46 -14.13 -9.18 2.36
CA ARG A 46 -12.88 -9.21 3.12
C ARG A 46 -11.68 -9.40 2.21
N VAL A 47 -11.76 -10.35 1.27
CA VAL A 47 -10.71 -10.59 0.27
C VAL A 47 -10.52 -9.39 -0.64
N ALA A 48 -11.60 -8.72 -1.05
CA ALA A 48 -11.52 -7.52 -1.90
C ALA A 48 -10.80 -6.37 -1.18
N ARG A 49 -11.09 -6.12 0.10
CA ARG A 49 -10.41 -5.10 0.91
C ARG A 49 -8.92 -5.41 1.09
N GLU A 50 -8.58 -6.66 1.34
CA GLU A 50 -7.18 -7.10 1.46
C GLU A 50 -6.41 -6.92 0.16
N ARG A 51 -7.00 -7.27 -0.98
CA ARG A 51 -6.41 -7.05 -2.32
C ARG A 51 -6.17 -5.57 -2.60
N GLU A 52 -7.11 -4.69 -2.27
CA GLU A 52 -6.95 -3.25 -2.50
C GLU A 52 -5.80 -2.68 -1.66
N ARG A 53 -5.70 -3.07 -0.41
CA ARG A 53 -4.59 -2.69 0.46
C ARG A 53 -3.23 -3.13 -0.10
N TRP A 54 -3.12 -4.39 -0.57
CA TRP A 54 -1.88 -4.87 -1.19
C TRP A 54 -1.56 -4.13 -2.47
N ARG A 55 -2.56 -3.79 -3.25
CA ARG A 55 -2.39 -3.00 -4.47
C ARG A 55 -1.86 -1.59 -4.18
N GLU A 56 -2.36 -0.93 -3.15
CA GLU A 56 -1.87 0.39 -2.73
C GLU A 56 -0.40 0.33 -2.30
N LEU A 57 -0.03 -0.68 -1.50
CA LEU A 57 1.36 -0.89 -1.10
C LEU A 57 2.28 -1.19 -2.29
N ASP A 58 1.83 -2.01 -3.23
CA ASP A 58 2.61 -2.33 -4.43
C ASP A 58 2.82 -1.10 -5.32
N LEU A 59 1.79 -0.28 -5.51
CA LEU A 59 1.89 1.01 -6.20
C LEU A 59 2.87 1.97 -5.50
N PHE A 60 2.80 2.04 -4.18
CA PHE A 60 3.73 2.85 -3.39
C PHE A 60 5.18 2.39 -3.58
N PHE A 61 5.46 1.08 -3.42
CA PHE A 61 6.81 0.55 -3.59
C PHE A 61 7.31 0.65 -5.03
N SER A 62 6.45 0.42 -6.03
CA SER A 62 6.81 0.60 -7.44
C SER A 62 7.18 2.04 -7.76
N ARG A 63 6.43 3.00 -7.21
CA ARG A 63 6.77 4.42 -7.34
C ARG A 63 8.10 4.74 -6.66
N LEU A 64 8.30 4.28 -5.43
CA LEU A 64 9.53 4.52 -4.69
C LEU A 64 10.75 3.91 -5.38
N ASP A 65 10.63 2.70 -5.93
CA ASP A 65 11.66 2.03 -6.72
C ASP A 65 11.99 2.85 -7.98
N HIS A 66 10.96 3.27 -8.72
CA HIS A 66 11.14 4.14 -9.87
C HIS A 66 11.85 5.45 -9.52
N ASP A 67 11.40 6.14 -8.46
CA ASP A 67 11.94 7.42 -8.05
C ASP A 67 13.41 7.29 -7.58
N LEU A 68 13.74 6.25 -6.80
CA LEU A 68 15.10 5.98 -6.34
C LEU A 68 16.02 5.50 -7.47
N GLY A 69 15.51 4.69 -8.40
CA GLY A 69 16.24 4.23 -9.57
C GLY A 69 16.61 5.37 -10.53
N HIS A 70 15.90 6.50 -10.45
CA HIS A 70 16.19 7.71 -11.22
C HIS A 70 16.82 8.83 -10.38
N ALA A 71 17.36 8.49 -9.20
CA ALA A 71 18.09 9.46 -8.39
C ALA A 71 19.36 9.93 -9.12
N LEU A 72 19.54 11.25 -9.19
CA LEU A 72 20.71 11.84 -9.84
C LEU A 72 21.81 12.13 -8.81
N PRO A 73 23.08 11.89 -9.14
CA PRO A 73 24.22 12.31 -8.33
C PRO A 73 24.45 13.82 -8.48
N ARG A 74 23.49 14.62 -8.02
CA ARG A 74 23.49 16.06 -8.14
C ARG A 74 23.23 16.73 -6.80
N ALA A 75 24.18 17.53 -6.33
CA ALA A 75 24.00 18.37 -5.15
C ALA A 75 22.99 19.51 -5.41
N TRP A 76 22.37 19.97 -4.35
CA TRP A 76 21.37 21.06 -4.34
C TRP A 76 21.60 21.99 -3.15
N ARG A 77 20.84 23.09 -3.00
CA ARG A 77 21.04 24.09 -1.96
C ARG A 77 19.76 24.42 -1.19
N ILE A 78 19.95 24.70 0.11
CA ILE A 78 18.91 25.34 0.93
C ILE A 78 19.53 26.65 1.46
N GLY A 79 19.06 27.77 0.95
CA GLY A 79 19.72 29.06 1.21
C GLY A 79 21.17 29.02 0.77
N ASN A 80 22.09 29.25 1.71
CA ASN A 80 23.54 29.19 1.46
C ASN A 80 24.17 27.81 1.74
N ALA A 81 23.39 26.88 2.31
CA ALA A 81 23.92 25.57 2.65
C ALA A 81 23.88 24.61 1.46
N GLY A 82 25.01 23.98 1.13
CA GLY A 82 25.10 22.87 0.20
C GLY A 82 24.45 21.62 0.79
N MET A 83 23.75 20.87 -0.05
CA MET A 83 23.11 19.62 0.31
C MET A 83 23.65 18.50 -0.60
N PRO A 84 23.84 17.28 -0.09
CA PRO A 84 24.30 16.15 -0.88
C PRO A 84 23.26 15.74 -1.93
N ALA A 85 23.63 14.89 -2.88
CA ALA A 85 22.71 14.37 -3.90
C ALA A 85 21.52 13.62 -3.30
N LEU A 86 21.76 12.90 -2.21
CA LEU A 86 20.75 12.23 -1.41
C LEU A 86 20.99 12.53 0.06
N PHE A 87 19.94 12.84 0.78
CA PHE A 87 19.96 13.16 2.20
C PHE A 87 18.99 12.29 2.97
N LEU A 88 19.48 11.58 4.00
CA LEU A 88 18.65 10.76 4.90
C LEU A 88 18.90 11.17 6.34
N ARG A 89 17.84 11.60 7.02
CA ARG A 89 17.86 11.90 8.45
C ARG A 89 16.48 11.64 9.07
N GLU A 90 16.47 10.97 10.23
CA GLU A 90 15.23 10.69 10.97
C GLU A 90 14.15 9.98 10.13
N GLY A 91 14.57 9.06 9.26
CA GLY A 91 13.69 8.35 8.35
C GLY A 91 13.19 9.15 7.14
N ALA A 92 13.39 10.47 7.10
CA ALA A 92 13.08 11.27 5.91
C ALA A 92 14.22 11.18 4.89
N ILE A 93 13.89 10.79 3.66
CA ILE A 93 14.82 10.73 2.54
C ILE A 93 14.47 11.81 1.52
N THR A 94 15.48 12.54 1.05
CA THR A 94 15.33 13.60 0.03
C THR A 94 16.42 13.44 -1.02
N PHE A 95 16.08 13.59 -2.29
CA PHE A 95 17.01 13.45 -3.41
C PHE A 95 16.49 14.20 -4.64
N ILE A 96 17.36 14.31 -5.67
CA ILE A 96 16.95 14.83 -6.97
C ILE A 96 16.64 13.66 -7.89
N ARG A 97 15.43 13.62 -8.40
CA ARG A 97 15.01 12.66 -9.43
C ARG A 97 15.23 13.27 -10.82
N GLY A 98 15.84 12.51 -11.71
CA GLY A 98 15.93 12.80 -13.15
C GLY A 98 14.83 12.05 -13.91
N ASN A 99 14.33 12.69 -14.97
CA ASN A 99 13.53 12.03 -15.99
C ASN A 99 14.04 12.54 -17.34
N PRO A 100 14.23 11.69 -18.36
CA PRO A 100 14.75 12.13 -19.67
C PRO A 100 13.98 13.27 -20.32
N ASP A 101 12.66 13.29 -20.10
CA ASP A 101 11.73 14.23 -20.76
C ASP A 101 11.33 15.42 -19.88
N GLU A 102 11.78 15.46 -18.61
CA GLU A 102 11.38 16.47 -17.65
C GLU A 102 12.62 17.11 -16.97
N PRO A 103 12.55 18.37 -16.53
CA PRO A 103 13.60 18.94 -15.72
C PRO A 103 13.77 18.17 -14.41
N PRO A 104 15.02 18.06 -13.91
CA PRO A 104 15.28 17.40 -12.64
C PRO A 104 14.43 17.98 -11.51
N GLN A 105 13.88 17.13 -10.65
CA GLN A 105 12.97 17.50 -9.58
C GLN A 105 13.54 17.07 -8.22
N ARG A 106 13.43 17.96 -7.22
CA ARG A 106 13.71 17.60 -5.84
C ARG A 106 12.46 17.02 -5.21
N ILE A 107 12.59 15.77 -4.77
CA ILE A 107 11.53 15.02 -4.09
C ILE A 107 12.05 14.40 -2.80
N GLY A 108 11.14 13.95 -1.96
CA GLY A 108 11.48 13.20 -0.76
C GLY A 108 10.30 12.40 -0.24
N TYR A 109 10.60 11.54 0.71
CA TYR A 109 9.60 10.74 1.40
C TYR A 109 9.80 10.86 2.90
N ARG A 110 8.73 11.00 3.65
CA ARG A 110 8.74 10.99 5.11
C ARG A 110 7.51 10.29 5.68
N TRP A 111 7.65 9.75 6.85
CA TRP A 111 6.53 9.32 7.66
C TRP A 111 5.98 10.52 8.47
N SER A 112 4.66 10.67 8.50
CA SER A 112 3.98 11.73 9.23
C SER A 112 2.57 11.29 9.60
N GLY A 113 2.29 11.15 10.90
CA GLY A 113 0.94 10.94 11.40
C GLY A 113 0.21 9.71 10.84
N GLY A 114 0.89 8.55 10.79
CA GLY A 114 0.28 7.29 10.33
C GLY A 114 0.28 7.09 8.80
N ARG A 115 1.01 7.92 8.06
CA ARG A 115 1.10 7.85 6.60
C ARG A 115 2.49 8.19 6.08
N ILE A 116 2.78 7.73 4.87
CA ILE A 116 3.95 8.18 4.12
C ILE A 116 3.54 9.31 3.20
N GLU A 117 4.29 10.39 3.23
CA GLU A 117 4.11 11.56 2.39
C GLU A 117 5.24 11.66 1.37
N LEU A 118 4.88 11.86 0.09
CA LEU A 118 5.78 12.35 -0.94
C LEU A 118 5.91 13.86 -0.79
N LEU A 119 7.12 14.33 -0.64
CA LEU A 119 7.48 15.74 -0.58
C LEU A 119 7.93 16.21 -1.96
N TYR A 120 7.38 17.30 -2.42
CA TYR A 120 7.72 17.89 -3.71
C TYR A 120 8.15 19.34 -3.53
N TRP A 121 9.30 19.70 -4.10
CA TRP A 121 9.77 21.08 -4.16
C TRP A 121 9.70 21.57 -5.61
N PRO A 122 8.98 22.69 -5.88
CA PRO A 122 8.90 23.24 -7.25
C PRO A 122 10.23 23.69 -7.82
N GLN A 123 11.21 23.92 -6.96
CA GLN A 123 12.57 24.35 -7.33
C GLN A 123 13.61 23.43 -6.69
N LEU A 124 14.71 23.18 -7.40
CA LEU A 124 15.82 22.39 -6.86
C LEU A 124 16.47 23.09 -5.68
N ASP A 125 16.88 24.32 -5.91
CA ASP A 125 17.46 25.20 -4.89
C ASP A 125 16.37 26.07 -4.29
N THR A 126 16.26 26.07 -2.98
CA THR A 126 15.18 26.77 -2.28
C THR A 126 15.71 27.70 -1.20
N PRO A 127 15.03 28.81 -0.89
CA PRO A 127 15.29 29.56 0.33
C PRO A 127 15.19 28.68 1.58
N ALA A 128 15.88 29.04 2.66
CA ALA A 128 15.91 28.25 3.89
C ALA A 128 14.52 27.99 4.49
N ALA A 129 13.58 28.90 4.29
CA ALA A 129 12.19 28.82 4.79
C ALA A 129 11.20 28.12 3.83
N SER A 130 11.66 27.56 2.70
CA SER A 130 10.76 26.96 1.71
C SER A 130 10.29 25.57 2.15
N ALA A 131 8.99 25.44 2.41
CA ALA A 131 8.37 24.17 2.72
C ALA A 131 8.00 23.39 1.43
N PRO A 132 8.09 22.06 1.43
CA PRO A 132 7.60 21.24 0.32
C PRO A 132 6.07 21.18 0.31
N VAL A 133 5.50 20.87 -0.86
CA VAL A 133 4.15 20.37 -0.95
C VAL A 133 4.17 18.88 -0.60
N ALA A 134 3.28 18.44 0.29
CA ALA A 134 3.23 17.06 0.75
C ALA A 134 1.97 16.37 0.21
N TYR A 135 2.15 15.18 -0.35
CA TYR A 135 1.08 14.33 -0.88
C TYR A 135 1.09 12.98 -0.15
N PRO A 136 -0.02 12.51 0.40
CA PRO A 136 -0.09 11.17 0.98
C PRO A 136 0.06 10.13 -0.13
N VAL A 137 0.91 9.12 0.08
CA VAL A 137 1.18 8.05 -0.91
C VAL A 137 1.01 6.65 -0.34
N ALA A 138 0.96 6.51 0.99
CA ALA A 138 0.58 5.28 1.68
C ALA A 138 -0.02 5.64 3.04
N GLU A 139 -1.14 5.05 3.40
CA GLU A 139 -1.85 5.24 4.67
C GLU A 139 -1.81 3.98 5.53
N GLY A 140 -2.20 4.10 6.81
CA GLY A 140 -2.21 2.96 7.74
C GLY A 140 -0.82 2.45 8.10
N VAL A 141 0.17 3.36 8.20
CA VAL A 141 1.57 3.06 8.49
C VAL A 141 1.92 3.45 9.92
N ALA A 142 2.08 2.45 10.80
CA ALA A 142 2.49 2.67 12.19
C ALA A 142 3.95 3.12 12.30
N SER A 143 4.85 2.60 11.45
CA SER A 143 6.26 3.01 11.43
C SER A 143 6.90 2.85 10.06
N TRP A 144 7.92 3.67 9.84
CA TRP A 144 8.73 3.71 8.63
C TRP A 144 10.20 3.82 9.01
N GLN A 145 11.02 2.93 8.45
CA GLN A 145 12.46 2.94 8.64
C GLN A 145 13.15 2.86 7.28
N VAL A 146 14.14 3.71 7.08
CA VAL A 146 14.98 3.74 5.88
C VAL A 146 16.42 3.53 6.30
N SER A 147 17.11 2.64 5.60
CA SER A 147 18.56 2.51 5.69
C SER A 147 19.17 2.41 4.30
N LEU A 148 20.34 2.97 4.13
CA LEU A 148 21.04 3.07 2.84
C LEU A 148 22.34 2.26 2.87
N ALA A 149 22.62 1.55 1.78
CA ALA A 149 23.86 0.78 1.63
C ALA A 149 24.98 1.68 1.13
N ASN A 150 26.06 1.80 1.91
CA ASN A 150 27.25 2.50 1.47
C ASN A 150 28.11 1.65 0.50
N ARG A 151 29.22 2.19 0.00
CA ARG A 151 30.14 1.49 -0.93
C ARG A 151 30.67 0.15 -0.37
N SER A 152 30.82 0.03 0.96
CA SER A 152 31.25 -1.22 1.62
C SER A 152 30.12 -2.21 1.87
N GLY A 153 28.88 -1.91 1.44
CA GLY A 153 27.70 -2.76 1.67
C GLY A 153 27.10 -2.65 3.08
N ARG A 154 27.58 -1.72 3.91
CA ARG A 154 27.04 -1.49 5.26
C ARG A 154 25.78 -0.63 5.18
N TRP A 155 24.74 -1.02 5.90
CA TRP A 155 23.50 -0.26 6.04
C TRP A 155 23.67 0.84 7.08
N VAL A 156 23.27 2.08 6.73
CA VAL A 156 23.33 3.27 7.56
C VAL A 156 21.98 3.99 7.57
N GLU A 157 21.61 4.57 8.70
CA GLU A 157 20.35 5.31 8.88
C GLU A 157 20.52 6.82 8.73
N ARG A 158 21.72 7.25 8.38
CA ARG A 158 22.08 8.64 8.08
C ARG A 158 22.91 8.68 6.82
N TRP A 159 22.61 9.63 5.93
CA TRP A 159 23.35 9.82 4.71
C TRP A 159 23.42 11.29 4.33
N GLY A 160 24.64 11.73 4.00
CA GLY A 160 24.92 13.10 3.61
C GLY A 160 25.03 14.06 4.79
N GLU A 161 25.81 15.11 4.61
CA GLU A 161 26.00 16.19 5.59
C GLU A 161 25.59 17.53 4.98
N VAL A 162 24.99 18.40 5.80
CA VAL A 162 24.62 19.75 5.42
C VAL A 162 25.86 20.64 5.44
N GLY A 163 26.07 21.42 4.39
CA GLY A 163 27.19 22.37 4.30
C GLY A 163 28.50 21.76 3.83
N ALA A 164 28.55 20.47 3.54
CA ALA A 164 29.73 19.85 2.92
C ALA A 164 29.93 20.44 1.51
N GLN A 165 31.15 20.82 1.18
CA GLN A 165 31.54 20.99 -0.22
C GLN A 165 31.62 19.58 -0.83
N VAL A 166 30.54 19.19 -1.53
CA VAL A 166 30.46 17.87 -2.16
C VAL A 166 31.09 18.01 -3.57
N ASP A 167 32.37 17.79 -3.65
CA ASP A 167 33.07 17.81 -4.94
C ASP A 167 32.63 16.65 -5.85
N GLU A 168 32.21 15.52 -5.23
CA GLU A 168 31.58 14.39 -5.93
C GLU A 168 30.34 13.93 -5.15
N PRO A 169 29.14 14.26 -5.63
CA PRO A 169 27.90 13.81 -4.99
C PRO A 169 27.73 12.29 -5.15
N GLU A 170 27.86 11.58 -4.04
CA GLU A 170 27.76 10.12 -3.99
C GLU A 170 26.31 9.68 -3.72
N LEU A 171 25.85 8.67 -4.48
CA LEU A 171 24.62 7.95 -4.21
C LEU A 171 24.92 6.63 -3.47
N PRO A 172 24.03 6.18 -2.57
CA PRO A 172 24.13 4.84 -1.98
C PRO A 172 23.87 3.77 -3.05
N ARG A 173 24.33 2.55 -2.81
CA ARG A 173 24.11 1.42 -3.73
C ARG A 173 22.70 0.84 -3.64
N GLY A 174 22.00 1.09 -2.55
CA GLY A 174 20.64 0.58 -2.34
C GLY A 174 20.00 1.22 -1.12
N ALA A 175 18.70 1.09 -1.08
CA ALA A 175 17.86 1.50 0.04
C ALA A 175 17.09 0.29 0.57
N ARG A 176 17.11 0.09 1.88
CA ARG A 176 16.25 -0.86 2.60
C ARG A 176 15.14 -0.07 3.26
N ILE A 177 13.93 -0.42 2.94
CA ILE A 177 12.72 0.19 3.46
C ILE A 177 11.97 -0.83 4.29
N VAL A 178 11.66 -0.48 5.52
CA VAL A 178 10.84 -1.30 6.42
C VAL A 178 9.61 -0.50 6.83
N LEU A 179 8.45 -1.00 6.45
CA LEU A 179 7.14 -0.51 6.85
C LEU A 179 6.55 -1.45 7.89
N THR A 180 6.03 -0.89 8.98
CA THR A 180 5.10 -1.61 9.86
C THR A 180 3.74 -0.95 9.71
N LEU A 181 2.73 -1.74 9.37
CA LEU A 181 1.36 -1.28 9.21
C LEU A 181 0.61 -1.26 10.54
N ASP A 182 -0.52 -0.58 10.63
CA ASP A 182 -1.31 -0.43 11.85
C ASP A 182 -1.80 -1.76 12.44
N ASP A 183 -1.93 -2.80 11.60
CA ASP A 183 -2.26 -4.17 12.03
C ASP A 183 -1.06 -4.98 12.53
N GLY A 184 0.13 -4.37 12.57
CA GLY A 184 1.38 -5.01 12.97
C GLY A 184 2.10 -5.76 11.85
N MET A 185 1.56 -5.83 10.64
CA MET A 185 2.24 -6.47 9.50
C MET A 185 3.48 -5.68 9.12
N ARG A 186 4.60 -6.38 8.96
CA ARG A 186 5.88 -5.81 8.55
C ARG A 186 6.19 -6.16 7.10
N VAL A 187 6.45 -5.14 6.30
CA VAL A 187 6.86 -5.27 4.91
C VAL A 187 8.26 -4.69 4.74
N GLU A 188 9.17 -5.48 4.21
CA GLU A 188 10.55 -5.07 3.94
C GLU A 188 10.83 -5.14 2.44
N ARG A 189 11.45 -4.09 1.89
CA ARG A 189 11.91 -4.03 0.50
C ARG A 189 13.34 -3.52 0.44
N VAL A 190 14.11 -4.10 -0.44
CA VAL A 190 15.46 -3.62 -0.79
C VAL A 190 15.43 -3.19 -2.24
N LEU A 191 15.75 -1.92 -2.46
CA LEU A 191 15.73 -1.26 -3.77
C LEU A 191 17.16 -0.93 -4.16
N ALA A 192 17.52 -1.15 -5.42
CA ALA A 192 18.83 -0.77 -5.94
C ALA A 192 18.82 0.68 -6.41
N LEU A 193 19.89 1.43 -6.14
CA LEU A 193 20.16 2.72 -6.79
C LEU A 193 21.23 2.51 -7.86
N GLN A 194 21.04 3.17 -9.00
CA GLN A 194 21.97 3.06 -10.14
C GLN A 194 23.02 4.17 -10.11
#